data_3fea7a0a9be8376d2b64b9eb3f62aa40
#
_entry.id   3fea7a0a9be8376d2b64b9eb3f62aa40
#
_cell.length_a   1.000
_cell.length_b   1.000
_cell.length_c   1.000
_cell.angle_alpha   90.00
_cell.angle_beta   90.00
_cell.angle_gamma   90.00
#
_symmetry.space_group_name_H-M   'P 1'
#
loop_
_entity.id
_entity.type
_entity.pdbx_description
1 polymer ?
#
loop_
_entity_poly.entity_id
_entity_poly.type
_entity_poly.pdbx_seq_one_letter_code
_entity_poly.pdbx_strand_id
1 'polypeptide(L)'
;MELKLSAPVDCIADFTYNFYWQHRGSKLEPTDRVPHQEGSAYTYRDVVEALKRGDDVYVSGDVGHRLCSSLGVDLHFFSGTGATIPVGDVIIDGDVDTRMGISMTAGAVYVAGTVKTPIGNVIEVASDRIGYRKYRSITDVVCNGLRDDTLEPPNVLSGTQLTVSDALVRDTVGARCACDARICVEGDVDLSTGILMRRGTVIVTGRAGMNSGALLNGGTVIVRGDADAFAGIDMKSGVLVIGGTPQGYLGANKRGGAIYARGATALPPSKALAVTGNDIALVSRHLGISQLHAMMFKKFV
;
A
#
# COMPACT_ATOMS: atom_id res chain seq x y z
N MET A 1 -11.59 -0.79 23.20
CA MET A 1 -11.79 0.69 23.33
C MET A 1 -13.01 1.06 22.53
N GLU A 2 -13.87 1.95 23.04
CA GLU A 2 -15.05 2.42 22.29
C GLU A 2 -14.93 3.92 22.01
N LEU A 3 -15.19 4.31 20.76
CA LEU A 3 -15.14 5.68 20.28
C LEU A 3 -16.45 5.98 19.54
N LYS A 4 -17.26 6.87 20.07
CA LYS A 4 -18.49 7.32 19.42
C LYS A 4 -18.25 8.65 18.74
N LEU A 5 -18.55 8.74 17.44
CA LEU A 5 -18.34 9.94 16.62
C LEU A 5 -19.67 10.55 16.19
N SER A 6 -19.81 11.87 16.36
CA SER A 6 -20.97 12.64 15.88
C SER A 6 -20.79 13.20 14.46
N ALA A 7 -19.57 13.10 13.90
CA ALA A 7 -19.23 13.46 12.52
C ALA A 7 -17.99 12.67 12.07
N PRO A 8 -17.80 12.46 10.75
CA PRO A 8 -16.63 11.73 10.22
C PRO A 8 -15.31 12.38 10.63
N VAL A 9 -14.35 11.56 11.03
CA VAL A 9 -13.00 11.99 11.45
C VAL A 9 -11.94 11.27 10.64
N ASP A 10 -10.99 12.04 10.09
CA ASP A 10 -9.86 11.50 9.35
C ASP A 10 -8.79 10.86 10.25
N CYS A 11 -8.02 9.95 9.70
CA CYS A 11 -6.81 9.39 10.31
C CYS A 11 -7.05 8.61 11.63
N ILE A 12 -8.25 8.07 11.86
CA ILE A 12 -8.49 7.15 12.99
C ILE A 12 -7.60 5.92 12.83
N ALA A 13 -6.96 5.49 13.92
CA ALA A 13 -6.00 4.37 13.91
C ALA A 13 -4.86 4.53 12.89
N ASP A 14 -4.48 5.75 12.54
CA ASP A 14 -3.35 6.04 11.66
C ASP A 14 -2.04 6.01 12.47
N PHE A 15 -1.26 4.93 12.31
CA PHE A 15 0.02 4.73 12.98
C PHE A 15 1.09 5.74 12.52
N THR A 16 0.86 6.46 11.42
CA THR A 16 1.76 7.48 10.91
C THR A 16 1.43 8.87 11.45
N TYR A 17 0.30 9.05 12.11
CA TYR A 17 -0.23 10.36 12.48
C TYR A 17 -0.17 11.34 11.30
N ASN A 18 -0.56 10.87 10.11
CA ASN A 18 -0.47 11.63 8.85
C ASN A 18 0.96 12.07 8.46
N PHE A 19 2.00 11.45 9.03
CA PHE A 19 3.39 11.87 8.79
C PHE A 19 3.86 11.72 7.34
N TYR A 20 3.49 10.61 6.69
CA TYR A 20 3.93 10.35 5.31
C TYR A 20 3.10 11.06 4.24
N TRP A 21 1.97 11.61 4.58
CA TRP A 21 0.97 12.08 3.64
C TRP A 21 0.77 13.58 3.73
N GLN A 22 1.78 14.32 3.43
CA GLN A 22 1.81 15.78 3.50
C GLN A 22 0.90 16.49 2.47
N HIS A 23 -0.01 15.76 1.84
CA HIS A 23 -0.73 16.26 0.67
C HIS A 23 -1.81 17.33 0.97
N ARG A 24 -2.27 17.44 2.20
CA ARG A 24 -3.40 18.32 2.54
C ARG A 24 -3.23 19.11 3.83
N GLY A 25 -2.08 19.32 4.31
CA GLY A 25 -1.96 20.17 5.46
C GLY A 25 -1.17 19.60 6.63
N SER A 26 -1.58 19.97 7.81
CA SER A 26 -0.86 19.70 9.04
C SER A 26 -0.78 18.22 9.37
N LYS A 27 0.37 17.81 9.75
CA LYS A 27 0.64 16.58 10.46
C LYS A 27 -0.14 16.59 11.78
N LEU A 28 -0.77 15.47 12.12
CA LEU A 28 -1.40 15.32 13.43
C LEU A 28 -0.34 15.15 14.52
N GLU A 29 -0.55 15.78 15.66
CA GLU A 29 0.22 15.45 16.86
C GLU A 29 -0.44 14.25 17.57
N PRO A 30 0.36 13.28 18.04
CA PRO A 30 -0.19 12.10 18.73
C PRO A 30 -1.08 12.43 19.93
N THR A 31 -0.84 13.57 20.57
CA THR A 31 -1.59 14.05 21.74
C THR A 31 -2.84 14.86 21.40
N ASP A 32 -3.09 15.11 20.11
CA ASP A 32 -4.32 15.77 19.70
C ASP A 32 -5.52 14.89 20.04
N ARG A 33 -6.57 15.51 20.57
CA ARG A 33 -7.84 14.82 20.81
C ARG A 33 -8.48 14.48 19.47
N VAL A 34 -9.02 13.28 19.38
CA VAL A 34 -9.90 12.90 18.28
C VAL A 34 -11.12 13.85 18.31
N PRO A 35 -11.37 14.62 17.24
CA PRO A 35 -12.51 15.52 17.24
C PRO A 35 -13.84 14.76 17.19
N HIS A 36 -14.95 15.47 17.45
CA HIS A 36 -16.30 14.95 17.32
C HIS A 36 -16.60 13.67 18.13
N GLN A 37 -15.77 13.30 19.11
CA GLN A 37 -16.06 12.19 19.98
C GLN A 37 -17.06 12.58 21.09
N GLU A 38 -18.00 11.68 21.39
CA GLU A 38 -19.00 11.83 22.43
C GLU A 38 -18.71 10.91 23.61
N GLY A 39 -18.80 11.45 24.82
CA GLY A 39 -18.63 10.66 26.06
C GLY A 39 -17.21 10.21 26.37
N SER A 40 -16.22 10.56 25.55
CA SER A 40 -14.82 10.22 25.74
C SER A 40 -13.90 11.40 25.43
N ALA A 41 -12.59 11.25 25.72
CA ALA A 41 -11.60 12.29 25.51
C ALA A 41 -10.28 11.69 24.98
N TYR A 42 -10.37 10.63 24.20
CA TYR A 42 -9.21 9.93 23.66
C TYR A 42 -8.43 10.80 22.67
N THR A 43 -7.12 10.63 22.71
CA THR A 43 -6.20 11.19 21.71
C THR A 43 -5.97 10.19 20.60
N TYR A 44 -5.38 10.64 19.47
CA TYR A 44 -4.94 9.72 18.41
C TYR A 44 -3.94 8.68 18.95
N ARG A 45 -3.09 9.06 19.90
CA ARG A 45 -2.16 8.15 20.58
C ARG A 45 -2.89 7.07 21.36
N ASP A 46 -3.92 7.41 22.10
CA ASP A 46 -4.67 6.42 22.89
C ASP A 46 -5.23 5.32 22.01
N VAL A 47 -5.77 5.67 20.82
CA VAL A 47 -6.27 4.72 19.84
C VAL A 47 -5.16 3.81 19.33
N VAL A 48 -4.02 4.38 18.92
CA VAL A 48 -2.87 3.62 18.40
C VAL A 48 -2.27 2.70 19.47
N GLU A 49 -2.11 3.18 20.69
CA GLU A 49 -1.55 2.38 21.79
C GLU A 49 -2.51 1.27 22.27
N ALA A 50 -3.84 1.49 22.21
CA ALA A 50 -4.80 0.43 22.45
C ALA A 50 -4.61 -0.72 21.42
N LEU A 51 -4.57 -0.40 20.13
CA LEU A 51 -4.34 -1.38 19.07
C LEU A 51 -3.00 -2.10 19.22
N LYS A 52 -1.92 -1.40 19.59
CA LYS A 52 -0.61 -2.02 19.83
C LYS A 52 -0.59 -2.99 21.03
N ARG A 53 -1.45 -2.80 22.01
CA ARG A 53 -1.63 -3.76 23.12
C ARG A 53 -2.45 -4.99 22.72
N GLY A 54 -3.05 -5.00 21.54
CA GLY A 54 -3.97 -6.02 21.05
C GLY A 54 -5.43 -5.77 21.45
N ASP A 55 -5.77 -4.58 21.96
CA ASP A 55 -7.14 -4.22 22.25
C ASP A 55 -7.87 -3.86 20.95
N ASP A 56 -9.09 -4.34 20.76
CA ASP A 56 -9.94 -3.91 19.65
C ASP A 56 -10.44 -2.48 19.88
N VAL A 57 -10.62 -1.75 18.76
CA VAL A 57 -11.20 -0.41 18.74
C VAL A 57 -12.52 -0.44 17.99
N TYR A 58 -13.59 -0.12 18.70
CA TYR A 58 -14.95 0.01 18.17
C TYR A 58 -15.24 1.48 17.93
N VAL A 59 -15.65 1.81 16.70
CA VAL A 59 -16.05 3.17 16.30
C VAL A 59 -17.50 3.14 15.88
N SER A 60 -18.34 3.87 16.62
CA SER A 60 -19.75 4.08 16.28
C SER A 60 -19.88 5.42 15.56
N GLY A 61 -20.31 5.39 14.29
CA GLY A 61 -20.41 6.53 13.39
C GLY A 61 -19.45 6.42 12.20
N ASP A 62 -19.59 7.35 11.26
CA ASP A 62 -18.79 7.38 10.04
C ASP A 62 -17.34 7.80 10.30
N VAL A 63 -16.43 7.22 9.53
CA VAL A 63 -15.00 7.55 9.59
C VAL A 63 -14.56 8.20 8.27
N GLY A 64 -13.75 9.23 8.40
CA GLY A 64 -13.21 9.97 7.30
C GLY A 64 -12.06 9.26 6.58
N HIS A 65 -11.24 10.06 5.95
CA HIS A 65 -10.14 9.66 5.10
C HIS A 65 -9.01 8.96 5.89
N ARG A 66 -8.39 7.91 5.29
CA ARG A 66 -7.14 7.28 5.79
C ARG A 66 -7.25 6.53 7.12
N LEU A 67 -8.39 5.91 7.39
CA LEU A 67 -8.55 4.95 8.47
C LEU A 67 -7.44 3.87 8.41
N CYS A 68 -6.84 3.50 9.54
CA CYS A 68 -5.88 2.40 9.67
C CYS A 68 -4.61 2.51 8.81
N SER A 69 -4.14 3.73 8.51
CA SER A 69 -2.88 3.89 7.78
C SER A 69 -1.71 3.28 8.54
N SER A 70 -0.95 2.39 7.90
CA SER A 70 0.18 1.64 8.49
C SER A 70 -0.18 0.85 9.75
N LEU A 71 -1.43 0.42 9.90
CA LEU A 71 -1.84 -0.46 10.99
C LEU A 71 -0.93 -1.71 11.01
N GLY A 72 -0.41 -2.04 12.19
CA GLY A 72 0.50 -3.15 12.38
C GLY A 72 1.96 -2.85 12.04
N VAL A 73 2.35 -1.59 11.86
CA VAL A 73 3.76 -1.21 11.64
C VAL A 73 4.35 -0.51 12.86
N ASP A 74 5.46 -1.03 13.36
CA ASP A 74 6.27 -0.36 14.39
C ASP A 74 7.24 0.63 13.72
N LEU A 75 6.81 1.89 13.57
CA LEU A 75 7.49 2.86 12.72
C LEU A 75 8.80 3.38 13.32
N HIS A 76 9.89 3.31 12.54
CA HIS A 76 11.18 3.90 12.89
C HIS A 76 11.10 5.38 13.29
N PHE A 77 10.23 6.13 12.65
CA PHE A 77 10.04 7.56 12.94
C PHE A 77 9.62 7.82 14.39
N PHE A 78 8.91 6.85 15.00
CA PHE A 78 8.52 6.90 16.41
C PHE A 78 9.39 5.97 17.28
N SER A 79 10.67 5.81 16.93
CA SER A 79 11.64 4.97 17.62
C SER A 79 11.34 3.47 17.58
N GLY A 80 10.48 3.02 16.66
CA GLY A 80 10.17 1.61 16.44
C GLY A 80 11.19 0.89 15.57
N THR A 81 11.00 -0.40 15.40
CA THR A 81 11.90 -1.31 14.66
C THR A 81 11.67 -1.34 13.15
N GLY A 82 10.57 -0.78 12.65
CA GLY A 82 10.12 -0.88 11.27
C GLY A 82 9.53 -2.25 10.89
N ALA A 83 9.39 -3.16 11.87
CA ALA A 83 8.80 -4.47 11.70
C ALA A 83 7.27 -4.44 11.71
N THR A 84 6.66 -5.52 11.24
CA THR A 84 5.25 -5.80 11.49
C THR A 84 5.07 -6.29 12.93
N ILE A 85 4.08 -5.75 13.62
CA ILE A 85 3.69 -6.14 14.98
C ILE A 85 2.23 -6.60 15.00
N PRO A 86 1.88 -7.55 15.88
CA PRO A 86 0.48 -7.89 16.12
C PRO A 86 -0.26 -6.67 16.70
N VAL A 87 -1.51 -6.54 16.32
CA VAL A 87 -2.39 -5.44 16.77
C VAL A 87 -3.82 -5.96 16.92
N GLY A 88 -4.64 -5.25 17.67
CA GLY A 88 -6.08 -5.45 17.71
C GLY A 88 -6.77 -5.06 16.40
N ASP A 89 -8.04 -5.40 16.29
CA ASP A 89 -8.88 -5.12 15.14
C ASP A 89 -9.62 -3.79 15.29
N VAL A 90 -10.02 -3.22 14.15
CA VAL A 90 -10.80 -1.97 14.11
C VAL A 90 -12.19 -2.27 13.55
N ILE A 91 -13.23 -1.94 14.32
CA ILE A 91 -14.61 -2.23 13.98
C ILE A 91 -15.37 -0.92 13.83
N ILE A 92 -15.92 -0.68 12.64
CA ILE A 92 -16.62 0.56 12.27
C ILE A 92 -18.10 0.28 12.07
N ASP A 93 -18.93 0.86 12.91
CA ASP A 93 -20.39 0.85 12.77
C ASP A 93 -20.82 2.13 12.02
N GLY A 94 -20.52 2.19 10.74
CA GLY A 94 -20.75 3.33 9.86
C GLY A 94 -20.02 3.20 8.53
N ASP A 95 -20.03 4.27 7.74
CA ASP A 95 -19.34 4.38 6.46
C ASP A 95 -17.87 4.76 6.63
N VAL A 96 -17.04 4.37 5.67
CA VAL A 96 -15.61 4.71 5.63
C VAL A 96 -15.29 5.44 4.34
N ASP A 97 -14.64 6.59 4.45
CA ASP A 97 -14.16 7.35 3.30
C ASP A 97 -12.89 6.69 2.72
N THR A 98 -12.29 7.34 1.75
CA THR A 98 -11.21 6.81 0.92
C THR A 98 -9.91 6.50 1.69
N ARG A 99 -9.10 5.62 1.11
CA ARG A 99 -7.73 5.29 1.54
C ARG A 99 -7.65 4.55 2.89
N MET A 100 -8.67 3.78 3.23
CA MET A 100 -8.62 2.84 4.35
C MET A 100 -7.48 1.83 4.18
N GLY A 101 -6.65 1.65 5.21
CA GLY A 101 -5.61 0.62 5.23
C GLY A 101 -4.38 0.89 4.36
N ILE A 102 -4.05 2.16 4.07
CA ILE A 102 -2.79 2.52 3.40
C ILE A 102 -1.60 1.89 4.14
N SER A 103 -0.76 1.15 3.41
CA SER A 103 0.43 0.49 3.95
C SER A 103 0.18 -0.39 5.19
N MET A 104 -1.02 -0.85 5.40
CA MET A 104 -1.41 -1.78 6.48
C MET A 104 -0.66 -3.11 6.33
N THR A 105 -0.18 -3.67 7.46
CA THR A 105 0.60 -4.91 7.48
C THR A 105 0.07 -5.98 8.43
N ALA A 106 -0.83 -5.66 9.35
CA ALA A 106 -1.47 -6.60 10.27
C ALA A 106 -2.82 -6.10 10.75
N GLY A 107 -3.55 -6.93 11.50
CA GLY A 107 -4.89 -6.66 12.00
C GLY A 107 -5.98 -6.84 10.94
N ALA A 108 -7.22 -6.62 11.33
CA ALA A 108 -8.37 -6.59 10.44
C ALA A 108 -9.17 -5.29 10.64
N VAL A 109 -9.89 -4.89 9.59
CA VAL A 109 -10.85 -3.78 9.66
C VAL A 109 -12.23 -4.33 9.28
N TYR A 110 -13.18 -4.17 10.17
CA TYR A 110 -14.58 -4.53 9.97
C TYR A 110 -15.39 -3.28 9.73
N VAL A 111 -16.22 -3.27 8.70
CA VAL A 111 -17.04 -2.11 8.31
C VAL A 111 -18.47 -2.57 8.07
N ALA A 112 -19.44 -1.99 8.80
CA ALA A 112 -20.86 -2.25 8.61
C ALA A 112 -21.42 -1.51 7.39
N GLY A 113 -20.92 -0.31 7.11
CA GLY A 113 -21.37 0.54 6.02
C GLY A 113 -20.59 0.34 4.72
N THR A 114 -20.54 1.38 3.91
CA THR A 114 -19.82 1.43 2.64
C THR A 114 -18.36 1.84 2.82
N VAL A 115 -17.50 1.40 1.89
CA VAL A 115 -16.09 1.81 1.83
C VAL A 115 -15.83 2.46 0.47
N LYS A 116 -15.38 3.71 0.47
CA LYS A 116 -15.06 4.44 -0.77
C LYS A 116 -13.65 4.11 -1.27
N THR A 117 -13.51 4.11 -2.59
CA THR A 117 -12.20 3.95 -3.27
C THR A 117 -11.52 5.30 -3.55
N PRO A 118 -10.17 5.34 -3.68
CA PRO A 118 -9.25 4.21 -3.54
C PRO A 118 -9.17 3.71 -2.10
N ILE A 119 -8.99 2.41 -1.93
CA ILE A 119 -8.63 1.78 -0.65
C ILE A 119 -7.10 1.58 -0.58
N GLY A 120 -6.59 1.13 0.56
CA GLY A 120 -5.15 0.91 0.76
C GLY A 120 -4.67 -0.49 0.37
N ASN A 121 -3.66 -0.97 1.09
CA ASN A 121 -3.07 -2.30 0.96
C ASN A 121 -3.92 -3.38 1.62
N VAL A 122 -5.21 -3.40 1.29
CA VAL A 122 -6.20 -4.30 1.91
C VAL A 122 -6.97 -5.09 0.89
N ILE A 123 -7.46 -6.26 1.30
CA ILE A 123 -8.30 -7.15 0.52
C ILE A 123 -9.45 -7.66 1.39
N GLU A 124 -10.61 -7.83 0.77
CA GLU A 124 -11.79 -8.33 1.46
C GLU A 124 -11.72 -9.84 1.63
N VAL A 125 -12.08 -10.29 2.81
CA VAL A 125 -12.22 -11.70 3.20
C VAL A 125 -13.58 -11.93 3.80
N ALA A 126 -14.05 -13.19 3.81
CA ALA A 126 -15.30 -13.56 4.44
C ALA A 126 -15.31 -13.12 5.91
N SER A 127 -16.37 -12.40 6.29
CA SER A 127 -16.49 -11.86 7.63
C SER A 127 -17.03 -12.90 8.62
N ASP A 128 -16.40 -13.01 9.75
CA ASP A 128 -16.88 -13.77 10.92
C ASP A 128 -17.85 -12.96 11.80
N ARG A 129 -18.12 -11.68 11.44
CA ARG A 129 -19.09 -10.80 12.13
C ARG A 129 -20.28 -10.52 11.22
N ILE A 130 -21.47 -10.89 11.66
CA ILE A 130 -22.72 -10.67 10.92
C ILE A 130 -22.95 -9.16 10.72
N GLY A 131 -23.23 -8.77 9.48
CA GLY A 131 -23.48 -7.37 9.12
C GLY A 131 -22.24 -6.53 8.85
N TYR A 132 -21.04 -7.12 8.91
CA TYR A 132 -19.78 -6.43 8.61
C TYR A 132 -19.06 -7.08 7.42
N ARG A 133 -18.42 -6.24 6.61
CA ARG A 133 -17.37 -6.64 5.65
C ARG A 133 -16.04 -6.65 6.39
N LYS A 134 -15.18 -7.60 6.10
CA LYS A 134 -13.87 -7.74 6.75
C LYS A 134 -12.75 -7.51 5.75
N TYR A 135 -11.80 -6.67 6.11
CA TYR A 135 -10.62 -6.36 5.29
C TYR A 135 -9.35 -6.73 6.03
N ARG A 136 -8.45 -7.43 5.34
CA ARG A 136 -7.11 -7.77 5.83
C ARG A 136 -6.03 -7.16 4.96
N SER A 137 -4.83 -6.98 5.52
CA SER A 137 -3.67 -6.54 4.75
C SER A 137 -3.32 -7.54 3.64
N ILE A 138 -3.17 -7.05 2.39
CA ILE A 138 -2.64 -7.84 1.28
C ILE A 138 -1.29 -8.45 1.64
N THR A 139 -0.40 -7.66 2.25
CA THR A 139 0.94 -8.11 2.67
C THR A 139 0.86 -9.23 3.71
N ASP A 140 -0.04 -9.14 4.71
CA ASP A 140 -0.25 -10.21 5.69
C ASP A 140 -0.75 -11.48 5.01
N VAL A 141 -1.78 -11.36 4.17
CA VAL A 141 -2.40 -12.49 3.47
C VAL A 141 -1.39 -13.26 2.60
N VAL A 142 -0.54 -12.57 1.83
CA VAL A 142 0.42 -13.25 0.95
C VAL A 142 1.63 -13.81 1.69
N CYS A 143 2.02 -13.22 2.82
CA CYS A 143 3.19 -13.67 3.57
C CYS A 143 2.86 -14.70 4.66
N ASN A 144 1.70 -14.61 5.27
CA ASN A 144 1.30 -15.44 6.42
C ASN A 144 0.09 -16.33 6.14
N GLY A 145 -0.52 -16.22 4.95
CA GLY A 145 -1.70 -16.96 4.54
C GLY A 145 -3.01 -16.38 5.10
N LEU A 146 -4.10 -16.98 4.68
CA LEU A 146 -5.45 -16.59 5.10
C LEU A 146 -5.77 -17.03 6.53
N ARG A 147 -5.04 -18.02 7.07
CA ARG A 147 -5.39 -18.68 8.34
C ARG A 147 -6.79 -19.30 8.20
N ASP A 148 -7.74 -18.87 9.05
CA ASP A 148 -9.13 -19.36 9.03
C ASP A 148 -10.05 -18.52 8.12
N ASP A 149 -9.53 -17.45 7.49
CA ASP A 149 -10.29 -16.60 6.58
C ASP A 149 -10.37 -17.21 5.17
N THR A 150 -11.36 -16.76 4.41
CA THR A 150 -11.52 -17.08 2.98
C THR A 150 -11.59 -15.77 2.20
N LEU A 151 -10.90 -15.68 1.05
CA LEU A 151 -11.00 -14.50 0.18
C LEU A 151 -12.40 -14.36 -0.39
N GLU A 152 -12.89 -13.12 -0.42
CA GLU A 152 -14.09 -12.82 -1.18
C GLU A 152 -13.80 -12.86 -2.69
N PRO A 153 -14.67 -13.57 -3.49
CA PRO A 153 -14.55 -13.57 -4.94
C PRO A 153 -14.69 -12.15 -5.52
N PRO A 154 -14.03 -11.84 -6.65
CA PRO A 154 -13.31 -12.77 -7.56
C PRO A 154 -11.81 -12.94 -7.24
N ASN A 155 -11.34 -12.45 -6.10
CA ASN A 155 -9.93 -12.55 -5.71
C ASN A 155 -9.52 -14.00 -5.43
N VAL A 156 -8.28 -14.37 -5.80
CA VAL A 156 -7.78 -15.74 -5.66
C VAL A 156 -6.39 -15.76 -5.04
N LEU A 157 -6.21 -16.58 -4.01
CA LEU A 157 -4.90 -16.87 -3.42
C LEU A 157 -4.54 -18.35 -3.68
N SER A 158 -3.37 -18.59 -4.26
CA SER A 158 -2.79 -19.91 -4.46
C SER A 158 -1.36 -19.94 -3.92
N GLY A 159 -1.16 -20.55 -2.75
CA GLY A 159 0.09 -20.45 -2.01
C GLY A 159 0.41 -18.99 -1.67
N THR A 160 1.52 -18.46 -2.20
CA THR A 160 1.93 -17.05 -2.03
C THR A 160 1.61 -16.19 -3.28
N GLN A 161 0.77 -16.68 -4.18
CA GLN A 161 0.35 -15.98 -5.38
C GLN A 161 -1.07 -15.47 -5.22
N LEU A 162 -1.23 -14.16 -5.15
CA LEU A 162 -2.50 -13.46 -5.04
C LEU A 162 -2.85 -12.81 -6.38
N THR A 163 -4.05 -13.10 -6.89
CA THR A 163 -4.67 -12.35 -7.99
C THR A 163 -5.81 -11.51 -7.43
N VAL A 164 -5.74 -10.21 -7.67
CA VAL A 164 -6.74 -9.22 -7.26
C VAL A 164 -7.50 -8.80 -8.50
N SER A 165 -8.79 -9.14 -8.57
CA SER A 165 -9.65 -8.96 -9.76
C SER A 165 -10.99 -8.26 -9.44
N ASP A 166 -11.12 -7.68 -8.24
CA ASP A 166 -12.37 -7.07 -7.75
C ASP A 166 -12.62 -5.64 -8.29
N ALA A 167 -11.80 -5.18 -9.21
CA ALA A 167 -11.89 -3.86 -9.86
C ALA A 167 -11.78 -2.65 -8.89
N LEU A 168 -11.45 -2.86 -7.62
CA LEU A 168 -11.26 -1.76 -6.68
C LEU A 168 -9.87 -1.12 -6.86
N VAL A 169 -9.85 0.19 -7.03
CA VAL A 169 -8.58 0.95 -7.09
C VAL A 169 -7.93 0.99 -5.71
N ARG A 170 -6.63 0.70 -5.67
CA ARG A 170 -5.85 0.60 -4.44
C ARG A 170 -4.61 1.46 -4.44
N ASP A 171 -4.32 2.01 -3.25
CA ASP A 171 -3.02 2.59 -2.90
C ASP A 171 -2.10 1.53 -2.30
N THR A 172 -0.80 1.72 -2.45
CA THR A 172 0.25 1.03 -1.69
C THR A 172 0.24 -0.51 -1.77
N VAL A 173 -0.31 -1.09 -2.84
CA VAL A 173 -0.34 -2.55 -3.03
C VAL A 173 1.04 -3.16 -2.83
N GLY A 174 1.13 -4.21 -2.00
CA GLY A 174 2.38 -4.89 -1.66
C GLY A 174 3.31 -4.09 -0.75
N ALA A 175 2.79 -3.06 -0.08
CA ALA A 175 3.57 -2.25 0.85
C ALA A 175 4.31 -3.12 1.86
N ARG A 176 5.62 -2.86 2.05
CA ARG A 176 6.50 -3.53 3.02
C ARG A 176 6.60 -5.06 2.86
N CYS A 177 6.13 -5.64 1.75
CA CYS A 177 6.24 -7.08 1.50
C CYS A 177 7.71 -7.53 1.64
N ALA A 178 7.93 -8.54 2.49
CA ALA A 178 9.26 -9.07 2.82
C ALA A 178 9.39 -10.58 2.55
N CYS A 179 8.39 -11.19 1.92
CA CYS A 179 8.37 -12.60 1.53
C CYS A 179 8.39 -12.77 0.00
N ASP A 180 8.64 -13.99 -0.47
CA ASP A 180 8.67 -14.29 -1.90
C ASP A 180 7.24 -14.51 -2.44
N ALA A 181 6.42 -13.48 -2.31
CA ALA A 181 5.06 -13.45 -2.82
C ALA A 181 4.98 -12.89 -4.24
N ARG A 182 3.92 -13.25 -4.93
CA ARG A 182 3.53 -12.67 -6.22
C ARG A 182 2.13 -12.10 -6.13
N ILE A 183 2.00 -10.80 -6.25
CA ILE A 183 0.72 -10.08 -6.23
C ILE A 183 0.45 -9.57 -7.64
N CYS A 184 -0.65 -10.01 -8.25
CA CYS A 184 -1.10 -9.57 -9.56
C CYS A 184 -2.41 -8.78 -9.38
N VAL A 185 -2.42 -7.51 -9.76
CA VAL A 185 -3.64 -6.68 -9.79
C VAL A 185 -4.11 -6.58 -11.23
N GLU A 186 -5.32 -7.06 -11.49
CA GLU A 186 -5.99 -6.94 -12.78
C GLU A 186 -6.75 -5.62 -12.83
N GLY A 187 -6.11 -4.60 -13.41
CA GLY A 187 -6.63 -3.24 -13.50
C GLY A 187 -5.60 -2.20 -13.06
N ASP A 188 -6.12 -1.03 -12.74
CA ASP A 188 -5.33 0.13 -12.33
C ASP A 188 -5.10 0.17 -10.82
N VAL A 189 -4.00 0.80 -10.43
CA VAL A 189 -3.70 1.14 -9.04
C VAL A 189 -3.40 2.64 -8.92
N ASP A 190 -3.51 3.20 -7.72
CA ASP A 190 -3.18 4.60 -7.47
C ASP A 190 -1.81 4.73 -6.79
N LEU A 191 -1.71 5.34 -5.65
CA LEU A 191 -0.45 5.81 -5.08
C LEU A 191 0.49 4.68 -4.61
N SER A 192 1.79 4.88 -4.85
CA SER A 192 2.90 4.25 -4.12
C SER A 192 2.88 2.71 -4.10
N THR A 193 2.47 2.08 -5.21
CA THR A 193 2.53 0.62 -5.36
C THR A 193 3.93 0.09 -5.09
N GLY A 194 4.06 -0.94 -4.25
CA GLY A 194 5.34 -1.53 -3.84
C GLY A 194 6.16 -0.68 -2.87
N ILE A 195 5.54 0.32 -2.22
CA ILE A 195 6.27 1.17 -1.26
C ILE A 195 6.95 0.35 -0.16
N LEU A 196 8.24 0.62 0.09
CA LEU A 196 9.04 -0.02 1.14
C LEU A 196 9.14 -1.55 1.00
N MET A 197 8.76 -2.13 -0.14
CA MET A 197 8.86 -3.57 -0.39
C MET A 197 10.33 -4.01 -0.33
N ARG A 198 10.58 -5.20 0.21
CA ARG A 198 11.91 -5.79 0.39
C ARG A 198 12.11 -7.06 -0.45
N ARG A 199 11.05 -7.82 -0.70
CA ARG A 199 11.04 -9.08 -1.48
C ARG A 199 9.71 -9.25 -2.21
N GLY A 200 9.63 -10.24 -3.09
CA GLY A 200 8.43 -10.56 -3.84
C GLY A 200 8.27 -9.76 -5.12
N THR A 201 7.14 -9.92 -5.76
CA THR A 201 6.81 -9.28 -7.03
C THR A 201 5.40 -8.75 -7.01
N VAL A 202 5.23 -7.47 -7.35
CA VAL A 202 3.91 -6.86 -7.63
C VAL A 202 3.79 -6.62 -9.13
N ILE A 203 2.68 -7.04 -9.71
CA ILE A 203 2.36 -6.84 -11.13
C ILE A 203 1.05 -6.08 -11.21
N VAL A 204 1.05 -4.98 -11.93
CA VAL A 204 -0.14 -4.20 -12.26
C VAL A 204 -0.38 -4.37 -13.76
N THR A 205 -1.55 -4.89 -14.16
CA THR A 205 -1.86 -5.08 -15.58
C THR A 205 -2.28 -3.80 -16.27
N GLY A 206 -2.83 -2.87 -15.52
CA GLY A 206 -3.24 -1.54 -15.94
C GLY A 206 -2.19 -0.47 -15.66
N ARG A 207 -2.68 0.73 -15.39
CA ARG A 207 -1.91 1.93 -15.06
C ARG A 207 -1.60 1.98 -13.56
N ALA A 208 -0.50 2.62 -13.20
CA ALA A 208 -0.16 2.92 -11.82
C ALA A 208 -0.02 4.44 -11.58
N GLY A 209 -0.57 4.92 -10.47
CA GLY A 209 -0.49 6.30 -10.06
C GLY A 209 0.92 6.73 -9.60
N MET A 210 0.97 7.89 -8.96
CA MET A 210 2.23 8.51 -8.53
C MET A 210 3.04 7.63 -7.57
N ASN A 211 4.36 7.83 -7.56
CA ASN A 211 5.29 7.24 -6.61
C ASN A 211 5.35 5.69 -6.67
N SER A 212 5.01 5.06 -7.81
CA SER A 212 5.17 3.61 -7.97
C SER A 212 6.60 3.18 -7.69
N GLY A 213 6.81 2.17 -6.84
CA GLY A 213 8.14 1.75 -6.38
C GLY A 213 8.84 2.76 -5.47
N ALA A 214 8.13 3.68 -4.85
CA ALA A 214 8.70 4.62 -3.88
C ALA A 214 9.36 3.89 -2.71
N LEU A 215 10.56 4.33 -2.29
CA LEU A 215 11.30 3.74 -1.17
C LEU A 215 11.54 2.22 -1.34
N LEU A 216 11.42 1.67 -2.55
CA LEU A 216 11.62 0.24 -2.82
C LEU A 216 13.02 -0.17 -2.33
N ASN A 217 13.07 -1.21 -1.49
CA ASN A 217 14.31 -1.68 -0.86
C ASN A 217 14.60 -3.16 -1.20
N GLY A 218 14.10 -3.63 -2.32
CA GLY A 218 14.21 -4.98 -2.85
C GLY A 218 12.93 -5.43 -3.55
N GLY A 219 12.93 -6.64 -4.10
CA GLY A 219 11.81 -7.16 -4.87
C GLY A 219 11.62 -6.49 -6.23
N THR A 220 10.48 -6.73 -6.85
CA THR A 220 10.19 -6.26 -8.22
C THR A 220 8.79 -5.68 -8.32
N VAL A 221 8.65 -4.50 -8.90
CA VAL A 221 7.38 -3.90 -9.28
C VAL A 221 7.30 -3.81 -10.80
N ILE A 222 6.22 -4.34 -11.37
CA ILE A 222 5.97 -4.36 -12.82
C ILE A 222 4.66 -3.66 -13.08
N VAL A 223 4.69 -2.56 -13.81
CA VAL A 223 3.52 -1.84 -14.30
C VAL A 223 3.45 -2.09 -15.81
N ARG A 224 2.42 -2.80 -16.29
CA ARG A 224 2.29 -3.08 -17.72
C ARG A 224 1.80 -1.88 -18.52
N GLY A 225 0.95 -1.06 -17.90
CA GLY A 225 0.47 0.21 -18.44
C GLY A 225 1.40 1.38 -18.15
N ASP A 226 0.81 2.57 -18.16
CA ASP A 226 1.51 3.83 -17.87
C ASP A 226 1.75 3.98 -16.36
N ALA A 227 2.69 4.83 -16.00
CA ALA A 227 2.92 5.23 -14.61
C ALA A 227 2.93 6.75 -14.49
N ASP A 228 2.32 7.28 -13.42
CA ASP A 228 2.36 8.71 -13.14
C ASP A 228 3.73 9.15 -12.59
N ALA A 229 3.85 10.41 -12.23
CA ALA A 229 5.10 11.06 -11.83
C ALA A 229 5.79 10.41 -10.62
N PHE A 230 7.10 10.63 -10.51
CA PHE A 230 7.97 10.24 -9.40
C PHE A 230 8.08 8.72 -9.16
N ALA A 231 7.89 7.90 -10.20
CA ALA A 231 8.13 6.46 -10.09
C ALA A 231 9.60 6.21 -9.67
N GLY A 232 9.78 5.32 -8.67
CA GLY A 232 11.08 4.98 -8.09
C GLY A 232 11.73 6.07 -7.23
N ILE A 233 10.96 7.05 -6.73
CA ILE A 233 11.48 8.05 -5.79
C ILE A 233 12.04 7.38 -4.53
N ASP A 234 13.19 7.87 -4.04
CA ASP A 234 13.90 7.35 -2.86
C ASP A 234 14.20 5.83 -2.91
N MET A 235 14.17 5.21 -4.08
CA MET A 235 14.44 3.79 -4.26
C MET A 235 15.87 3.43 -3.79
N LYS A 236 16.00 2.37 -3.00
CA LYS A 236 17.28 1.92 -2.42
C LYS A 236 17.81 0.66 -3.08
N SER A 237 16.94 -0.22 -3.57
CA SER A 237 17.27 -1.50 -4.19
C SER A 237 16.06 -2.04 -4.95
N GLY A 238 16.20 -3.19 -5.62
CA GLY A 238 15.12 -3.85 -6.35
C GLY A 238 14.97 -3.39 -7.81
N VAL A 239 13.85 -3.76 -8.42
CA VAL A 239 13.59 -3.53 -9.84
C VAL A 239 12.20 -2.93 -10.03
N LEU A 240 12.11 -1.87 -10.81
CA LEU A 240 10.86 -1.29 -11.30
C LEU A 240 10.83 -1.36 -12.82
N VAL A 241 9.78 -1.97 -13.40
CA VAL A 241 9.61 -2.07 -14.86
C VAL A 241 8.30 -1.39 -15.24
N ILE A 242 8.34 -0.41 -16.15
CA ILE A 242 7.18 0.32 -16.65
C ILE A 242 7.04 0.03 -18.13
N GLY A 243 6.01 -0.72 -18.51
CA GLY A 243 5.76 -1.17 -19.88
C GLY A 243 5.18 -0.09 -20.79
N GLY A 244 4.35 0.77 -20.23
CA GLY A 244 3.80 1.95 -20.90
C GLY A 244 4.72 3.16 -20.83
N THR A 245 4.11 4.34 -20.82
CA THR A 245 4.82 5.63 -20.74
C THR A 245 4.79 6.15 -19.31
N PRO A 246 5.95 6.34 -18.65
CA PRO A 246 6.00 7.05 -17.41
C PRO A 246 5.80 8.54 -17.65
N GLN A 247 4.99 9.18 -16.79
CA GLN A 247 4.81 10.62 -16.84
C GLN A 247 5.80 11.33 -15.93
N GLY A 248 6.49 12.33 -16.49
CA GLY A 248 7.41 13.16 -15.75
C GLY A 248 8.76 12.48 -15.48
N TYR A 249 9.20 12.56 -14.24
CA TYR A 249 10.56 12.22 -13.83
C TYR A 249 10.63 10.87 -13.12
N LEU A 250 11.73 10.15 -13.32
CA LEU A 250 12.01 8.87 -12.69
C LEU A 250 13.20 8.95 -11.73
N GLY A 251 13.13 8.17 -10.65
CA GLY A 251 14.23 7.90 -9.76
C GLY A 251 14.74 9.12 -8.99
N ALA A 252 13.88 10.06 -8.65
CA ALA A 252 14.22 11.18 -7.78
C ALA A 252 14.85 10.66 -6.47
N ASN A 253 16.01 11.20 -6.07
CA ASN A 253 16.74 10.84 -4.87
C ASN A 253 17.03 9.32 -4.72
N LYS A 254 17.05 8.58 -5.83
CA LYS A 254 17.31 7.15 -5.87
C LYS A 254 18.76 6.86 -5.44
N ARG A 255 18.95 5.82 -4.62
CA ARG A 255 20.26 5.41 -4.09
C ARG A 255 20.74 4.05 -4.62
N GLY A 256 19.87 3.27 -5.26
CA GLY A 256 20.21 1.96 -5.79
C GLY A 256 19.03 1.29 -6.50
N GLY A 257 19.24 0.05 -6.98
CA GLY A 257 18.27 -0.67 -7.80
C GLY A 257 18.22 -0.20 -9.25
N ALA A 258 17.29 -0.71 -10.04
CA ALA A 258 17.15 -0.36 -11.45
C ALA A 258 15.69 -0.06 -11.81
N ILE A 259 15.48 0.98 -12.62
CA ILE A 259 14.18 1.26 -13.24
C ILE A 259 14.34 1.05 -14.74
N TYR A 260 13.40 0.35 -15.35
CA TYR A 260 13.34 0.13 -16.80
C TYR A 260 12.09 0.79 -17.35
N ALA A 261 12.28 1.73 -18.29
CA ALA A 261 11.17 2.46 -18.90
C ALA A 261 11.55 3.04 -20.26
N ARG A 262 10.57 3.52 -21.01
CA ARG A 262 10.73 4.25 -22.27
C ARG A 262 10.32 5.71 -22.08
N GLY A 263 10.98 6.61 -22.80
CA GLY A 263 10.51 8.00 -22.95
C GLY A 263 10.53 8.88 -21.69
N ALA A 264 11.27 8.50 -20.65
CA ALA A 264 11.32 9.24 -19.40
C ALA A 264 12.61 10.05 -19.24
N THR A 265 12.55 11.04 -18.34
CA THR A 265 13.70 11.83 -17.89
C THR A 265 14.15 11.37 -16.50
N ALA A 266 15.44 11.12 -16.33
CA ALA A 266 16.03 10.83 -15.02
C ALA A 266 16.09 12.10 -14.16
N LEU A 267 15.71 11.96 -12.87
CA LEU A 267 16.03 13.00 -11.87
C LEU A 267 17.29 12.61 -11.09
N PRO A 268 18.19 13.56 -10.85
CA PRO A 268 19.39 13.29 -10.05
C PRO A 268 19.05 12.67 -8.69
N PRO A 269 19.89 11.74 -8.19
CA PRO A 269 21.16 11.31 -8.77
C PRO A 269 21.04 10.27 -9.90
N SER A 270 19.82 9.85 -10.27
CA SER A 270 19.60 8.85 -11.32
C SER A 270 20.14 9.27 -12.68
N LYS A 271 20.65 8.27 -13.43
CA LYS A 271 21.17 8.42 -14.80
C LYS A 271 20.53 7.38 -15.70
N ALA A 272 20.19 7.80 -16.93
CA ALA A 272 19.67 6.90 -17.95
C ALA A 272 20.84 6.27 -18.73
N LEU A 273 20.87 4.94 -18.80
CA LEU A 273 21.84 4.14 -19.54
C LEU A 273 21.16 3.31 -20.63
N ALA A 274 21.91 2.89 -21.63
CA ALA A 274 21.44 1.88 -22.57
C ALA A 274 21.29 0.52 -21.86
N VAL A 275 20.30 -0.27 -22.28
CA VAL A 275 20.09 -1.62 -21.77
C VAL A 275 21.14 -2.60 -22.32
N THR A 276 21.61 -3.51 -21.48
CA THR A 276 22.48 -4.63 -21.85
C THR A 276 21.66 -5.84 -22.30
N GLY A 277 22.31 -6.89 -22.82
CA GLY A 277 21.62 -8.15 -23.17
C GLY A 277 20.84 -8.76 -21.99
N ASN A 278 21.40 -8.71 -20.78
CA ASN A 278 20.73 -9.20 -19.57
C ASN A 278 19.52 -8.32 -19.21
N ASP A 279 19.62 -7.02 -19.36
CA ASP A 279 18.52 -6.07 -19.14
C ASP A 279 17.37 -6.32 -20.13
N ILE A 280 17.69 -6.56 -21.40
CA ILE A 280 16.74 -6.88 -22.46
C ILE A 280 16.00 -8.18 -22.13
N ALA A 281 16.71 -9.23 -21.73
CA ALA A 281 16.10 -10.49 -21.33
C ALA A 281 15.18 -10.34 -20.10
N LEU A 282 15.58 -9.51 -19.12
CA LEU A 282 14.79 -9.20 -17.94
C LEU A 282 13.48 -8.49 -18.31
N VAL A 283 13.57 -7.39 -19.07
CA VAL A 283 12.40 -6.61 -19.49
C VAL A 283 11.45 -7.44 -20.36
N SER A 284 12.00 -8.19 -21.34
CA SER A 284 11.24 -9.09 -22.20
C SER A 284 10.42 -10.10 -21.38
N ARG A 285 11.05 -10.75 -20.40
CA ARG A 285 10.41 -11.74 -19.52
C ARG A 285 9.32 -11.12 -18.63
N HIS A 286 9.58 -9.95 -18.02
CA HIS A 286 8.64 -9.32 -17.10
C HIS A 286 7.41 -8.75 -17.79
N LEU A 287 7.57 -8.20 -18.98
CA LEU A 287 6.48 -7.61 -19.76
C LEU A 287 5.83 -8.58 -20.75
N GLY A 288 6.47 -9.72 -21.05
CA GLY A 288 5.99 -10.65 -22.09
C GLY A 288 6.12 -10.08 -23.51
N ILE A 289 7.11 -9.23 -23.76
CA ILE A 289 7.37 -8.58 -25.06
C ILE A 289 8.60 -9.19 -25.76
N SER A 290 8.71 -8.97 -27.08
CA SER A 290 9.88 -9.43 -27.83
C SER A 290 11.15 -8.71 -27.35
N GLN A 291 12.31 -9.36 -27.51
CA GLN A 291 13.61 -8.74 -27.22
C GLN A 291 13.84 -7.46 -28.02
N LEU A 292 13.38 -7.43 -29.27
CA LEU A 292 13.45 -6.24 -30.12
C LEU A 292 12.72 -5.04 -29.50
N HIS A 293 11.52 -5.27 -28.94
CA HIS A 293 10.79 -4.23 -28.21
C HIS A 293 11.48 -3.86 -26.91
N ALA A 294 12.06 -4.82 -26.19
CA ALA A 294 12.79 -4.56 -24.95
C ALA A 294 14.07 -3.71 -25.16
N MET A 295 14.68 -3.73 -26.35
CA MET A 295 15.82 -2.86 -26.72
C MET A 295 15.45 -1.37 -26.74
N MET A 296 14.17 -1.01 -26.85
CA MET A 296 13.72 0.39 -26.81
C MET A 296 13.70 0.99 -25.41
N PHE A 297 13.91 0.18 -24.38
CA PHE A 297 13.95 0.63 -22.99
C PHE A 297 15.29 1.29 -22.66
N LYS A 298 15.26 2.12 -21.62
CA LYS A 298 16.44 2.62 -20.92
C LYS A 298 16.46 2.09 -19.51
N LYS A 299 17.65 1.93 -18.97
CA LYS A 299 17.89 1.60 -17.58
C LYS A 299 18.24 2.87 -16.81
N PHE A 300 17.50 3.14 -15.74
CA PHE A 300 17.78 4.26 -14.84
C PHE A 300 18.43 3.70 -13.57
N VAL A 301 19.68 4.10 -13.32
CA VAL A 301 20.51 3.65 -12.21
C VAL A 301 20.79 4.78 -11.23
#